data_843a9a8e6949ee3fa86bebef40fdeea0
#
_entry.id   843a9a8e6949ee3fa86bebef40fdeea0
#
_cell.length_a   1.000
_cell.length_b   1.000
_cell.length_c   1.000
_cell.angle_alpha   90.00
_cell.angle_beta   90.00
_cell.angle_gamma   90.00
#
_symmetry.space_group_name_H-M   'P 1'
#
loop_
_entity.id
_entity.type
_entity.pdbx_description
1 polymer ?
#
loop_
_entity_poly.entity_id
_entity_poly.type
_entity_poly.pdbx_seq_one_letter_code
_entity_poly.pdbx_strand_id
1 'polypeptide(L)'
;EELNAIRDDKKEIESRFFAPLEFGTAGLRGEMALGCRRMNIHVIRHATQAFAEVIKAEGESACARGIAICFDCRVNSERFAHEAASVMAANGIHVRIFDALRPTPELSFAVKHYGTTAGLNITASHNPKEYNGYKVYWSDGAQLPPQHAAAIARNMERLDIFNDIQRMDFDDAVRQGLVEFMGAETDEAFLSNVLRQPIDPDVVRRVADRFKIVYTPFHGAGYRLVPEILRRLGYKHIICEPEQMKIDGDFPTVKNPNPEYKEGFTLAIELAKQNDVDLIIGTDPDSDRTGIVLKDKSGEYVTLSGNQVGVLLTDYIITAKKLTNTMPAHPAVLKSIVTTEMARAAAEKNGVECFDTFTGFKFLAEKIKQFEQDGSHEYIFAFEESYGYLCGDYARDKDAVTASMLIAEMAAYYRTQGKTLYDAMEEMYEKYGCYCEQTISIVMPGVSGLQRMKELMQELRDKPLTQIGTHKIDYTRDYMPGTRTCMADGKSEPMELKGQNVMYYELEGGTTFIIRPSGTEPKVKVYIMAKGANKAEAEAKVDVLAAAAKEIVK
;
A
#
# COMPACT_ATOMS: atom_id res chain seq x y z
N GLU A 1 27.05 19.64 -14.34
CA GLU A 1 28.00 19.24 -13.27
C GLU A 1 27.82 17.77 -12.91
N GLU A 2 26.62 17.30 -12.57
CA GLU A 2 26.32 15.91 -12.15
C GLU A 2 26.78 14.87 -13.18
N LEU A 3 26.46 15.02 -14.49
CA LEU A 3 26.87 14.08 -15.53
C LEU A 3 28.40 14.14 -15.78
N ASN A 4 29.04 15.30 -15.59
CA ASN A 4 30.49 15.40 -15.67
C ASN A 4 31.19 14.67 -14.53
N ALA A 5 30.57 14.61 -13.34
CA ALA A 5 31.13 13.88 -12.19
C ALA A 5 31.23 12.36 -12.41
N ILE A 6 30.34 11.81 -13.23
CA ILE A 6 30.30 10.35 -13.55
C ILE A 6 30.97 10.02 -14.89
N ARG A 7 31.57 10.98 -15.58
CA ARG A 7 32.08 10.85 -16.95
C ARG A 7 32.99 9.63 -17.18
N ASP A 8 33.77 9.29 -16.18
CA ASP A 8 34.74 8.19 -16.25
C ASP A 8 34.26 6.93 -15.51
N ASP A 9 33.06 6.97 -14.88
CA ASP A 9 32.44 5.82 -14.22
C ASP A 9 31.50 5.09 -15.19
N LYS A 10 32.04 4.11 -15.91
CA LYS A 10 31.30 3.32 -16.89
C LYS A 10 30.11 2.57 -16.29
N LYS A 11 30.23 2.11 -15.02
CA LYS A 11 29.16 1.37 -14.35
C LYS A 11 27.99 2.29 -14.03
N GLU A 12 28.28 3.49 -13.52
CA GLU A 12 27.26 4.47 -13.21
C GLU A 12 26.59 5.01 -14.48
N ILE A 13 27.35 5.24 -15.56
CA ILE A 13 26.79 5.61 -16.86
C ILE A 13 25.86 4.52 -17.38
N GLU A 14 26.28 3.26 -17.39
CA GLU A 14 25.43 2.13 -17.79
C GLU A 14 24.19 2.06 -16.90
N SER A 15 24.32 2.16 -15.58
CA SER A 15 23.20 2.15 -14.63
C SER A 15 22.16 3.22 -14.92
N ARG A 16 22.57 4.42 -15.36
CA ARG A 16 21.68 5.57 -15.62
C ARG A 16 21.07 5.59 -17.01
N PHE A 17 21.72 4.95 -18.00
CA PHE A 17 21.36 5.12 -19.42
C PHE A 17 21.11 3.80 -20.15
N PHE A 18 21.28 2.64 -19.51
CA PHE A 18 21.08 1.30 -20.11
C PHE A 18 19.71 1.15 -20.78
N ALA A 19 18.64 1.61 -20.12
CA ALA A 19 17.29 1.60 -20.65
C ALA A 19 16.46 2.66 -19.90
N PRO A 20 15.40 3.23 -20.51
CA PRO A 20 14.46 4.08 -19.81
C PRO A 20 13.79 3.38 -18.61
N LEU A 21 13.28 4.17 -17.64
CA LEU A 21 12.40 3.64 -16.62
C LEU A 21 11.14 3.06 -17.28
N GLU A 22 10.80 1.82 -16.91
CA GLU A 22 9.59 1.18 -17.40
C GLU A 22 8.36 1.75 -16.70
N PHE A 23 7.37 2.18 -17.49
CA PHE A 23 6.08 2.60 -16.97
C PHE A 23 5.20 1.36 -16.74
N GLY A 24 5.02 1.01 -15.47
CA GLY A 24 4.18 -0.10 -15.04
C GLY A 24 2.78 0.36 -14.59
N THR A 25 1.94 -0.59 -14.19
CA THR A 25 0.61 -0.31 -13.64
C THR A 25 0.63 0.46 -12.30
N ALA A 26 1.80 0.53 -11.64
CA ALA A 26 2.04 1.38 -10.48
C ALA A 26 2.72 2.72 -10.85
N GLY A 27 2.83 3.05 -12.15
CA GLY A 27 3.52 4.22 -12.66
C GLY A 27 5.04 4.04 -12.75
N LEU A 28 5.81 5.08 -12.42
CA LEU A 28 7.27 5.06 -12.38
C LEU A 28 7.79 5.11 -10.95
N ARG A 29 8.94 4.49 -10.70
CA ARG A 29 9.69 4.61 -9.44
C ARG A 29 11.17 4.41 -9.70
N GLY A 30 12.01 5.27 -9.14
CA GLY A 30 13.46 5.17 -9.30
C GLY A 30 14.22 6.13 -8.40
N GLU A 31 15.53 5.97 -8.36
CA GLU A 31 16.43 6.90 -7.69
C GLU A 31 16.45 8.25 -8.40
N MET A 32 16.57 9.33 -7.64
CA MET A 32 16.65 10.70 -8.17
C MET A 32 18.05 11.00 -8.67
N ALA A 33 18.21 11.13 -9.97
CA ALA A 33 19.45 11.56 -10.63
C ALA A 33 19.17 11.92 -12.10
N LEU A 34 20.14 12.48 -12.81
CA LEU A 34 20.09 12.63 -14.26
C LEU A 34 20.34 11.28 -14.96
N GLY A 35 19.58 11.02 -16.01
CA GLY A 35 19.59 9.80 -16.80
C GLY A 35 18.18 9.32 -17.11
N CYS A 36 18.00 8.60 -18.22
CA CYS A 36 16.67 8.10 -18.62
C CYS A 36 16.15 6.97 -17.70
N ARG A 37 17.02 6.32 -16.93
CA ARG A 37 16.68 5.30 -15.93
C ARG A 37 16.62 5.86 -14.50
N ARG A 38 16.46 7.16 -14.35
CA ARG A 38 16.40 7.87 -13.06
C ARG A 38 15.18 8.78 -13.01
N MET A 39 14.72 9.10 -11.79
CA MET A 39 13.67 10.08 -11.59
C MET A 39 14.25 11.50 -11.66
N ASN A 40 13.81 12.28 -12.63
CA ASN A 40 14.21 13.67 -12.85
C ASN A 40 13.15 14.42 -13.66
N ILE A 41 13.30 15.73 -13.79
CA ILE A 41 12.31 16.58 -14.47
C ILE A 41 12.05 16.17 -15.93
N HIS A 42 13.05 15.66 -16.64
CA HIS A 42 12.87 15.24 -18.04
C HIS A 42 12.01 13.98 -18.13
N VAL A 43 12.24 13.00 -17.25
CA VAL A 43 11.46 11.78 -17.18
C VAL A 43 10.03 12.08 -16.71
N ILE A 44 9.84 12.99 -15.73
CA ILE A 44 8.50 13.44 -15.29
C ILE A 44 7.74 14.09 -16.45
N ARG A 45 8.35 15.05 -17.16
CA ARG A 45 7.74 15.70 -18.32
C ARG A 45 7.37 14.70 -19.42
N HIS A 46 8.27 13.78 -19.73
CA HIS A 46 8.08 12.75 -20.73
C HIS A 46 6.89 11.82 -20.40
N ALA A 47 6.87 11.27 -19.18
CA ALA A 47 5.76 10.46 -18.70
C ALA A 47 4.43 11.24 -18.68
N THR A 48 4.48 12.52 -18.30
CA THR A 48 3.29 13.38 -18.26
C THR A 48 2.77 13.70 -19.66
N GLN A 49 3.66 13.96 -20.65
CA GLN A 49 3.23 14.14 -22.04
C GLN A 49 2.57 12.87 -22.59
N ALA A 50 3.18 11.71 -22.33
CA ALA A 50 2.62 10.43 -22.72
C ALA A 50 1.24 10.15 -22.08
N PHE A 51 1.07 10.56 -20.83
CA PHE A 51 -0.20 10.45 -20.11
C PHE A 51 -1.23 11.45 -20.62
N ALA A 52 -0.83 12.69 -20.90
CA ALA A 52 -1.69 13.69 -21.50
C ALA A 52 -2.32 13.22 -22.82
N GLU A 53 -1.56 12.52 -23.66
CA GLU A 53 -2.09 11.93 -24.90
C GLU A 53 -3.15 10.85 -24.64
N VAL A 54 -3.02 10.07 -23.57
CA VAL A 54 -4.03 9.08 -23.18
C VAL A 54 -5.32 9.78 -22.73
N ILE A 55 -5.23 10.85 -21.94
CA ILE A 55 -6.41 11.64 -21.53
C ILE A 55 -7.07 12.31 -22.74
N LYS A 56 -6.28 12.88 -23.65
CA LYS A 56 -6.79 13.49 -24.89
C LYS A 56 -7.52 12.50 -25.80
N ALA A 57 -7.07 11.25 -25.82
CA ALA A 57 -7.72 10.18 -26.60
C ALA A 57 -9.13 9.84 -26.08
N GLU A 58 -9.45 10.14 -24.80
CA GLU A 58 -10.79 10.02 -24.22
C GLU A 58 -11.73 11.19 -24.61
N GLY A 59 -11.21 12.21 -25.33
CA GLY A 59 -11.97 13.33 -25.89
C GLY A 59 -11.98 14.61 -25.05
N GLU A 60 -12.60 15.66 -25.60
CA GLU A 60 -12.62 17.01 -25.00
C GLU A 60 -13.25 17.04 -23.60
N SER A 61 -14.30 16.27 -23.37
CA SER A 61 -14.93 16.15 -22.05
C SER A 61 -13.97 15.60 -20.98
N ALA A 62 -13.08 14.68 -21.35
CA ALA A 62 -12.07 14.16 -20.45
C ALA A 62 -10.99 15.20 -20.12
N CYS A 63 -10.58 16.00 -21.11
CA CYS A 63 -9.65 17.12 -20.90
C CYS A 63 -10.26 18.20 -20.00
N ALA A 64 -11.54 18.48 -20.16
CA ALA A 64 -12.27 19.48 -19.35
C ALA A 64 -12.46 19.01 -17.89
N ARG A 65 -12.77 17.73 -17.66
CA ARG A 65 -12.77 17.16 -16.29
C ARG A 65 -11.38 17.19 -15.67
N GLY A 66 -10.35 17.01 -16.49
CA GLY A 66 -8.96 17.21 -16.13
C GLY A 66 -8.37 16.16 -15.20
N ILE A 67 -7.37 16.57 -14.43
CA ILE A 67 -6.57 15.71 -13.54
C ILE A 67 -6.43 16.33 -12.16
N ALA A 68 -6.47 15.49 -11.11
CA ALA A 68 -6.07 15.88 -9.76
C ALA A 68 -4.60 15.51 -9.53
N ILE A 69 -3.80 16.40 -8.93
CA ILE A 69 -2.38 16.17 -8.65
C ILE A 69 -2.08 16.34 -7.16
N CYS A 70 -1.38 15.36 -6.61
CA CYS A 70 -0.90 15.32 -5.23
C CYS A 70 0.61 15.05 -5.19
N PHE A 71 1.24 15.34 -4.06
CA PHE A 71 2.65 15.06 -3.81
C PHE A 71 2.92 14.84 -2.31
N ASP A 72 4.00 14.10 -2.01
CA ASP A 72 4.47 13.86 -0.66
C ASP A 72 5.58 14.84 -0.23
N CYS A 73 6.23 14.57 0.91
CA CYS A 73 7.29 15.39 1.49
C CYS A 73 8.65 15.27 0.82
N ARG A 74 8.85 14.32 -0.11
CA ARG A 74 10.17 14.00 -0.67
C ARG A 74 10.79 15.18 -1.43
N VAL A 75 12.11 15.22 -1.41
CA VAL A 75 12.88 16.18 -2.23
C VAL A 75 12.37 16.12 -3.67
N ASN A 76 12.14 17.28 -4.26
CA ASN A 76 11.59 17.49 -5.60
C ASN A 76 10.13 17.05 -5.82
N SER A 77 9.38 16.49 -4.86
CA SER A 77 8.00 16.05 -5.12
C SER A 77 7.10 17.21 -5.56
N GLU A 78 7.11 18.33 -4.86
CA GLU A 78 6.37 19.54 -5.24
C GLU A 78 6.80 20.07 -6.62
N ARG A 79 8.12 20.18 -6.86
CA ARG A 79 8.65 20.60 -8.15
C ARG A 79 8.20 19.69 -9.29
N PHE A 80 8.25 18.39 -9.10
CA PHE A 80 7.81 17.41 -10.11
C PHE A 80 6.30 17.49 -10.35
N ALA A 81 5.51 17.75 -9.31
CA ALA A 81 4.07 17.98 -9.44
C ALA A 81 3.76 19.25 -10.25
N HIS A 82 4.46 20.36 -10.02
CA HIS A 82 4.34 21.59 -10.82
C HIS A 82 4.76 21.38 -12.27
N GLU A 83 5.84 20.63 -12.54
CA GLU A 83 6.25 20.29 -13.90
C GLU A 83 5.19 19.43 -14.62
N ALA A 84 4.59 18.48 -13.92
CA ALA A 84 3.50 17.68 -14.48
C ALA A 84 2.26 18.55 -14.76
N ALA A 85 1.89 19.45 -13.86
CA ALA A 85 0.79 20.39 -14.05
C ALA A 85 1.03 21.30 -15.27
N SER A 86 2.26 21.80 -15.45
CA SER A 86 2.68 22.62 -16.59
C SER A 86 2.53 21.90 -17.94
N VAL A 87 2.86 20.61 -17.99
CA VAL A 87 2.70 19.78 -19.20
C VAL A 87 1.21 19.50 -19.47
N MET A 88 0.42 19.12 -18.45
CA MET A 88 -1.02 18.86 -18.61
C MET A 88 -1.75 20.11 -19.10
N ALA A 89 -1.50 21.27 -18.48
CA ALA A 89 -2.10 22.55 -18.89
C ALA A 89 -1.75 22.93 -20.33
N ALA A 90 -0.49 22.76 -20.76
CA ALA A 90 -0.07 23.02 -22.14
C ALA A 90 -0.73 22.09 -23.16
N ASN A 91 -1.19 20.91 -22.73
CA ASN A 91 -1.98 19.98 -23.56
C ASN A 91 -3.50 20.24 -23.52
N GLY A 92 -3.93 21.34 -22.89
CA GLY A 92 -5.35 21.70 -22.79
C GLY A 92 -6.14 20.86 -21.79
N ILE A 93 -5.45 20.23 -20.83
CA ILE A 93 -6.07 19.42 -19.78
C ILE A 93 -6.14 20.27 -18.51
N HIS A 94 -7.36 20.43 -17.96
CA HIS A 94 -7.57 21.17 -16.71
C HIS A 94 -6.89 20.45 -15.53
N VAL A 95 -6.23 21.19 -14.63
CA VAL A 95 -5.47 20.63 -13.51
C VAL A 95 -6.02 21.15 -12.19
N ARG A 96 -6.26 20.24 -11.26
CA ARG A 96 -6.44 20.54 -9.83
C ARG A 96 -5.24 19.98 -9.07
N ILE A 97 -4.46 20.85 -8.43
CA ILE A 97 -3.27 20.48 -7.68
C ILE A 97 -3.43 20.87 -6.21
N PHE A 98 -2.99 20.02 -5.28
CA PHE A 98 -2.97 20.39 -3.89
C PHE A 98 -1.98 21.53 -3.61
N ASP A 99 -2.38 22.45 -2.72
CA ASP A 99 -1.59 23.63 -2.33
C ASP A 99 -0.37 23.28 -1.45
N ALA A 100 -0.35 22.07 -0.89
CA ALA A 100 0.74 21.47 -0.12
C ALA A 100 0.64 19.95 -0.19
N LEU A 101 1.65 19.24 0.36
CA LEU A 101 1.62 17.77 0.42
C LEU A 101 0.34 17.25 1.11
N ARG A 102 -0.19 16.16 0.57
CA ARG A 102 -1.38 15.47 1.10
C ARG A 102 -1.22 13.95 1.03
N PRO A 103 -2.00 13.21 1.84
CA PRO A 103 -2.07 11.75 1.78
C PRO A 103 -2.50 11.21 0.42
N THR A 104 -1.91 10.08 0.01
CA THR A 104 -2.34 9.33 -1.19
C THR A 104 -3.86 9.06 -1.22
N PRO A 105 -4.51 8.61 -0.14
CA PRO A 105 -5.97 8.39 -0.15
C PRO A 105 -6.79 9.66 -0.39
N GLU A 106 -6.29 10.82 -0.02
CA GLU A 106 -6.97 12.08 -0.30
C GLU A 106 -6.95 12.42 -1.79
N LEU A 107 -5.88 12.06 -2.52
CA LEU A 107 -5.91 12.14 -3.98
C LEU A 107 -6.96 11.21 -4.58
N SER A 108 -7.00 9.94 -4.14
CA SER A 108 -8.02 8.99 -4.59
C SER A 108 -9.45 9.53 -4.36
N PHE A 109 -9.67 10.13 -3.19
CA PHE A 109 -10.90 10.85 -2.87
C PHE A 109 -11.14 12.04 -3.80
N ALA A 110 -10.15 12.91 -4.02
CA ALA A 110 -10.28 14.11 -4.84
C ALA A 110 -10.65 13.77 -6.28
N VAL A 111 -10.09 12.70 -6.86
CA VAL A 111 -10.46 12.21 -8.20
C VAL A 111 -11.97 11.93 -8.28
N LYS A 112 -12.52 11.23 -7.28
CA LYS A 112 -13.95 10.93 -7.22
C LYS A 112 -14.80 12.17 -6.91
N HIS A 113 -14.36 12.97 -5.94
CA HIS A 113 -15.08 14.14 -5.44
C HIS A 113 -15.25 15.22 -6.52
N TYR A 114 -14.20 15.52 -7.26
CA TYR A 114 -14.23 16.49 -8.35
C TYR A 114 -14.62 15.88 -9.70
N GLY A 115 -14.75 14.56 -9.80
CA GLY A 115 -15.07 13.86 -11.04
C GLY A 115 -13.99 14.02 -12.11
N THR A 116 -12.72 14.14 -11.72
CA THR A 116 -11.62 14.25 -12.68
C THR A 116 -11.44 12.97 -13.48
N THR A 117 -10.90 13.07 -14.69
CA THR A 117 -10.62 11.91 -15.55
C THR A 117 -9.54 11.04 -14.98
N ALA A 118 -8.58 11.65 -14.28
CA ALA A 118 -7.39 10.99 -13.77
C ALA A 118 -6.85 11.64 -12.50
N GLY A 119 -5.88 10.96 -11.87
CA GLY A 119 -5.10 11.48 -10.77
C GLY A 119 -3.62 11.17 -10.91
N LEU A 120 -2.77 11.98 -10.31
CA LEU A 120 -1.33 11.80 -10.25
C LEU A 120 -0.83 12.08 -8.85
N ASN A 121 -0.04 11.17 -8.27
CA ASN A 121 0.70 11.40 -7.04
C ASN A 121 2.21 11.29 -7.26
N ILE A 122 2.93 12.33 -6.90
CA ILE A 122 4.40 12.33 -6.91
C ILE A 122 4.90 11.84 -5.56
N THR A 123 5.24 10.57 -5.49
CA THR A 123 5.67 9.87 -4.27
C THR A 123 6.38 8.56 -4.58
N ALA A 124 7.32 8.16 -3.74
CA ALA A 124 7.87 6.81 -3.71
C ALA A 124 7.43 6.03 -2.46
N SER A 125 6.31 6.45 -1.81
CA SER A 125 5.77 5.81 -0.60
C SER A 125 6.85 5.68 0.49
N HIS A 126 7.10 4.49 0.96
CA HIS A 126 8.04 4.14 2.03
C HIS A 126 9.50 3.90 1.59
N ASN A 127 9.85 4.11 0.32
CA ASN A 127 11.23 3.92 -0.15
C ASN A 127 12.20 4.89 0.55
N PRO A 128 13.51 4.58 0.58
CA PRO A 128 14.54 5.50 1.06
C PRO A 128 14.51 6.87 0.37
N LYS A 129 15.19 7.86 0.96
CA LYS A 129 15.14 9.26 0.53
C LYS A 129 15.64 9.51 -0.90
N GLU A 130 16.51 8.65 -1.40
CA GLU A 130 17.08 8.73 -2.74
C GLU A 130 16.04 8.50 -3.84
N TYR A 131 14.88 7.91 -3.50
CA TYR A 131 13.83 7.56 -4.46
C TYR A 131 12.74 8.62 -4.56
N ASN A 132 12.18 8.74 -5.78
CA ASN A 132 10.89 9.37 -6.00
C ASN A 132 10.08 8.53 -7.00
N GLY A 133 8.82 8.90 -7.25
CA GLY A 133 7.93 8.14 -8.12
C GLY A 133 6.80 8.98 -8.70
N TYR A 134 6.04 8.34 -9.58
CA TYR A 134 4.96 8.91 -10.36
C TYR A 134 3.81 7.90 -10.39
N LYS A 135 2.91 7.95 -9.39
CA LYS A 135 1.75 7.05 -9.27
C LYS A 135 0.56 7.63 -10.00
N VAL A 136 -0.11 6.83 -10.81
CA VAL A 136 -1.22 7.26 -11.67
C VAL A 136 -2.53 6.60 -11.29
N TYR A 137 -3.60 7.39 -11.32
CA TYR A 137 -4.96 6.99 -10.94
C TYR A 137 -5.92 7.29 -12.09
N TRP A 138 -7.04 6.56 -12.16
CA TRP A 138 -8.09 6.79 -13.14
C TRP A 138 -9.36 7.35 -12.49
N SER A 139 -10.38 7.60 -13.29
CA SER A 139 -11.59 8.32 -12.91
C SER A 139 -12.41 7.73 -11.76
N ASP A 140 -12.17 6.48 -11.40
CA ASP A 140 -12.79 5.82 -10.23
C ASP A 140 -11.98 6.00 -8.93
N GLY A 141 -10.86 6.72 -8.98
CA GLY A 141 -9.95 6.93 -7.84
C GLY A 141 -9.03 5.76 -7.55
N ALA A 142 -9.09 4.66 -8.33
CA ALA A 142 -8.16 3.54 -8.22
C ALA A 142 -6.90 3.76 -9.07
N GLN A 143 -5.85 3.01 -8.78
CA GLN A 143 -4.65 2.99 -9.61
C GLN A 143 -4.98 2.56 -11.05
N LEU A 144 -4.18 3.07 -11.99
CA LEU A 144 -4.43 2.99 -13.42
C LEU A 144 -4.69 1.55 -13.92
N PRO A 145 -5.76 1.32 -14.71
CA PRO A 145 -6.01 0.04 -15.37
C PRO A 145 -4.87 -0.37 -16.32
N PRO A 146 -4.60 -1.67 -16.49
CA PRO A 146 -3.49 -2.16 -17.31
C PRO A 146 -3.47 -1.65 -18.75
N GLN A 147 -4.63 -1.48 -19.38
CA GLN A 147 -4.75 -0.99 -20.77
C GLN A 147 -4.26 0.46 -20.91
N HIS A 148 -4.56 1.32 -19.94
CA HIS A 148 -4.10 2.72 -19.94
C HIS A 148 -2.62 2.81 -19.60
N ALA A 149 -2.13 1.99 -18.66
CA ALA A 149 -0.69 1.89 -18.37
C ALA A 149 0.10 1.47 -19.61
N ALA A 150 -0.37 0.47 -20.35
CA ALA A 150 0.24 0.04 -21.60
C ALA A 150 0.18 1.12 -22.70
N ALA A 151 -0.89 1.94 -22.73
CA ALA A 151 -0.99 3.06 -23.66
C ALA A 151 0.03 4.16 -23.35
N ILE A 152 0.21 4.52 -22.07
CA ILE A 152 1.25 5.47 -21.64
C ILE A 152 2.65 4.95 -21.99
N ALA A 153 2.94 3.67 -21.69
CA ALA A 153 4.23 3.06 -22.01
C ALA A 153 4.54 3.16 -23.52
N ARG A 154 3.58 2.80 -24.39
CA ARG A 154 3.75 2.95 -25.85
C ARG A 154 3.97 4.41 -26.29
N ASN A 155 3.28 5.36 -25.68
CA ASN A 155 3.49 6.77 -25.99
C ASN A 155 4.90 7.22 -25.55
N MET A 156 5.38 6.78 -24.38
CA MET A 156 6.75 7.05 -23.93
C MET A 156 7.81 6.48 -24.90
N GLU A 157 7.59 5.30 -25.46
CA GLU A 157 8.51 4.73 -26.46
C GLU A 157 8.58 5.56 -27.77
N ARG A 158 7.46 6.21 -28.14
CA ARG A 158 7.33 6.99 -29.39
C ARG A 158 7.82 8.42 -29.26
N LEU A 159 7.62 9.05 -28.11
CA LEU A 159 7.90 10.48 -27.89
C LEU A 159 9.40 10.71 -27.60
N ASP A 160 9.97 11.73 -28.23
CA ASP A 160 11.30 12.21 -27.84
C ASP A 160 11.22 13.00 -26.53
N ILE A 161 12.06 12.60 -25.57
CA ILE A 161 12.07 13.13 -24.20
C ILE A 161 12.37 14.64 -24.10
N PHE A 162 12.91 15.25 -25.15
CA PHE A 162 13.27 16.67 -25.19
C PHE A 162 12.42 17.48 -26.16
N ASN A 163 12.11 16.92 -27.34
CA ASN A 163 11.56 17.68 -28.45
C ASN A 163 10.02 17.62 -28.55
N ASP A 164 9.38 16.55 -28.05
CA ASP A 164 7.94 16.32 -28.18
C ASP A 164 7.14 16.77 -26.97
N ILE A 165 7.77 17.40 -25.99
CA ILE A 165 7.14 17.81 -24.73
C ILE A 165 6.51 19.21 -24.87
N GLN A 166 5.20 19.28 -24.77
CA GLN A 166 4.48 20.55 -24.68
C GLN A 166 4.45 21.01 -23.21
N ARG A 167 4.93 22.20 -22.95
CA ARG A 167 5.03 22.76 -21.61
C ARG A 167 4.75 24.25 -21.62
N MET A 168 4.06 24.75 -20.63
CA MET A 168 3.91 26.18 -20.35
C MET A 168 4.48 26.50 -18.95
N ASP A 169 4.62 27.78 -18.68
CA ASP A 169 5.01 28.22 -17.34
C ASP A 169 3.89 27.92 -16.32
N PHE A 170 4.24 27.45 -15.13
CA PHE A 170 3.28 27.06 -14.12
C PHE A 170 2.43 28.23 -13.61
N ASP A 171 3.07 29.38 -13.34
CA ASP A 171 2.36 30.58 -12.86
C ASP A 171 1.47 31.17 -13.96
N ASP A 172 1.87 31.04 -15.22
CA ASP A 172 1.03 31.40 -16.37
C ASP A 172 -0.20 30.48 -16.46
N ALA A 173 -0.04 29.19 -16.24
CA ALA A 173 -1.15 28.25 -16.22
C ALA A 173 -2.15 28.54 -15.10
N VAL A 174 -1.66 28.90 -13.91
CA VAL A 174 -2.49 29.36 -12.79
C VAL A 174 -3.22 30.65 -13.13
N ARG A 175 -2.51 31.66 -13.67
CA ARG A 175 -3.12 32.95 -14.06
C ARG A 175 -4.20 32.79 -15.15
N GLN A 176 -4.08 31.80 -16.00
CA GLN A 176 -5.06 31.50 -17.06
C GLN A 176 -6.22 30.61 -16.56
N GLY A 177 -6.22 30.16 -15.30
CA GLY A 177 -7.24 29.28 -14.75
C GLY A 177 -7.20 27.84 -15.30
N LEU A 178 -6.07 27.44 -15.90
CA LEU A 178 -5.83 26.07 -16.35
C LEU A 178 -5.38 25.16 -15.20
N VAL A 179 -4.80 25.77 -14.16
CA VAL A 179 -4.39 25.11 -12.92
C VAL A 179 -5.10 25.78 -11.75
N GLU A 180 -5.83 25.00 -10.97
CA GLU A 180 -6.53 25.40 -9.76
C GLU A 180 -5.96 24.68 -8.53
N PHE A 181 -5.88 25.37 -7.39
CA PHE A 181 -5.43 24.75 -6.15
C PHE A 181 -6.59 24.10 -5.39
N MET A 182 -6.31 22.91 -4.84
CA MET A 182 -7.12 22.24 -3.82
C MET A 182 -6.43 22.42 -2.46
N GLY A 183 -7.21 22.57 -1.40
CA GLY A 183 -6.65 22.80 -0.06
C GLY A 183 -7.63 22.44 1.05
N ALA A 184 -7.80 23.32 2.03
CA ALA A 184 -8.57 23.09 3.26
C ALA A 184 -10.02 22.64 3.01
N GLU A 185 -10.66 23.05 1.92
CA GLU A 185 -12.01 22.62 1.56
C GLU A 185 -12.03 21.12 1.20
N THR A 186 -11.02 20.66 0.45
CA THR A 186 -10.85 19.25 0.12
C THR A 186 -10.52 18.43 1.37
N ASP A 187 -9.62 18.93 2.23
CA ASP A 187 -9.30 18.32 3.54
C ASP A 187 -10.59 18.09 4.36
N GLU A 188 -11.46 19.10 4.43
CA GLU A 188 -12.71 19.02 5.21
C GLU A 188 -13.70 18.02 4.59
N ALA A 189 -13.85 18.02 3.27
CA ALA A 189 -14.69 17.08 2.57
C ALA A 189 -14.19 15.63 2.75
N PHE A 190 -12.87 15.41 2.66
CA PHE A 190 -12.25 14.11 2.92
C PHE A 190 -12.45 13.65 4.36
N LEU A 191 -12.10 14.48 5.37
CA LEU A 191 -12.25 14.16 6.79
C LEU A 191 -13.71 13.89 7.17
N SER A 192 -14.65 14.60 6.55
CA SER A 192 -16.10 14.35 6.74
C SER A 192 -16.52 12.96 6.26
N ASN A 193 -15.91 12.43 5.20
CA ASN A 193 -16.15 11.06 4.74
C ASN A 193 -15.45 10.03 5.64
N VAL A 194 -14.23 10.31 6.09
CA VAL A 194 -13.52 9.47 7.06
C VAL A 194 -14.31 9.34 8.36
N LEU A 195 -14.89 10.43 8.88
CA LEU A 195 -15.72 10.43 10.10
C LEU A 195 -17.04 9.64 9.99
N ARG A 196 -17.42 9.16 8.81
CA ARG A 196 -18.56 8.25 8.65
C ARG A 196 -18.18 6.78 8.86
N GLN A 197 -16.87 6.48 8.96
CA GLN A 197 -16.37 5.10 9.04
C GLN A 197 -16.30 4.51 10.46
N PRO A 198 -16.22 5.30 11.57
CA PRO A 198 -16.32 4.73 12.92
C PRO A 198 -17.59 3.90 13.08
N ILE A 199 -17.47 2.77 13.77
CA ILE A 199 -18.58 1.81 13.92
C ILE A 199 -19.26 1.97 15.27
N ASP A 200 -18.46 2.17 16.33
CA ASP A 200 -18.95 2.43 17.70
C ASP A 200 -18.13 3.56 18.35
N PRO A 201 -18.32 4.83 17.93
CA PRO A 201 -17.56 5.96 18.48
C PRO A 201 -17.80 6.20 19.98
N ASP A 202 -18.82 5.59 20.58
CA ASP A 202 -19.10 5.70 22.01
C ASP A 202 -18.04 5.01 22.87
N VAL A 203 -17.33 4.01 22.34
CA VAL A 203 -16.20 3.38 23.05
C VAL A 203 -15.08 4.38 23.29
N VAL A 204 -14.84 5.28 22.31
CA VAL A 204 -13.82 6.33 22.43
C VAL A 204 -14.18 7.31 23.54
N ARG A 205 -15.44 7.78 23.61
CA ARG A 205 -15.91 8.69 24.64
C ARG A 205 -15.70 8.15 26.06
N ARG A 206 -15.83 6.83 26.26
CA ARG A 206 -15.65 6.15 27.54
C ARG A 206 -14.19 6.14 28.03
N VAL A 207 -13.21 6.25 27.12
CA VAL A 207 -11.76 6.19 27.47
C VAL A 207 -11.01 7.50 27.22
N ALA A 208 -11.59 8.44 26.50
CA ALA A 208 -10.94 9.65 25.97
C ALA A 208 -10.17 10.50 27.01
N ASP A 209 -10.64 10.48 28.27
CA ASP A 209 -10.00 11.26 29.36
C ASP A 209 -8.68 10.66 29.86
N ARG A 210 -8.40 9.39 29.54
CA ARG A 210 -7.23 8.66 30.07
C ARG A 210 -6.38 8.03 28.98
N PHE A 211 -6.99 7.75 27.81
CA PHE A 211 -6.30 7.08 26.72
C PHE A 211 -5.34 8.05 26.01
N LYS A 212 -4.08 7.70 25.95
CA LYS A 212 -3.03 8.50 25.35
C LYS A 212 -2.49 7.85 24.09
N ILE A 213 -2.39 8.64 23.02
CA ILE A 213 -1.85 8.22 21.74
C ILE A 213 -0.60 9.05 21.45
N VAL A 214 0.50 8.39 21.08
CA VAL A 214 1.62 9.04 20.37
C VAL A 214 1.44 8.82 18.89
N TYR A 215 1.62 9.88 18.11
CA TYR A 215 1.55 9.83 16.66
C TYR A 215 2.85 10.32 16.02
N THR A 216 3.30 9.62 14.95
CA THR A 216 4.39 10.03 14.10
C THR A 216 4.08 9.83 12.62
N PRO A 217 4.24 10.86 11.78
CA PRO A 217 4.08 10.77 10.32
C PRO A 217 5.38 10.37 9.58
N PHE A 218 6.48 10.06 10.27
CA PHE A 218 7.79 9.88 9.66
C PHE A 218 8.15 10.99 8.65
N HIS A 219 7.98 12.26 9.06
CA HIS A 219 8.16 13.48 8.24
C HIS A 219 7.16 13.64 7.08
N GLY A 220 6.14 12.78 6.97
CA GLY A 220 5.27 12.64 5.81
C GLY A 220 3.93 13.36 5.87
N ALA A 221 3.10 13.11 4.86
CA ALA A 221 1.85 13.80 4.56
C ALA A 221 0.74 13.61 5.61
N GLY A 222 0.83 12.57 6.45
CA GLY A 222 -0.16 12.33 7.50
C GLY A 222 -0.15 13.35 8.65
N TYR A 223 0.85 14.24 8.71
CA TYR A 223 1.09 15.15 9.83
C TYR A 223 -0.10 16.05 10.22
N ARG A 224 -0.96 16.42 9.28
CA ARG A 224 -2.14 17.27 9.52
C ARG A 224 -3.40 16.44 9.80
N LEU A 225 -3.71 15.51 8.91
CA LEU A 225 -5.02 14.87 8.88
C LEU A 225 -5.17 13.75 9.92
N VAL A 226 -4.09 13.02 10.24
CA VAL A 226 -4.17 11.95 11.24
C VAL A 226 -4.39 12.49 12.66
N PRO A 227 -3.64 13.46 13.17
CA PRO A 227 -3.96 14.06 14.48
C PRO A 227 -5.34 14.72 14.51
N GLU A 228 -5.77 15.32 13.39
CA GLU A 228 -7.07 15.98 13.31
C GLU A 228 -8.22 14.99 13.37
N ILE A 229 -8.17 13.89 12.61
CA ILE A 229 -9.22 12.88 12.64
C ILE A 229 -9.34 12.21 14.01
N LEU A 230 -8.23 11.97 14.70
CA LEU A 230 -8.22 11.42 16.05
C LEU A 230 -8.88 12.39 17.07
N ARG A 231 -8.63 13.71 16.94
CA ARG A 231 -9.33 14.73 17.76
C ARG A 231 -10.83 14.76 17.46
N ARG A 232 -11.21 14.72 16.20
CA ARG A 232 -12.64 14.72 15.80
C ARG A 232 -13.35 13.46 16.26
N LEU A 233 -12.66 12.31 16.31
CA LEU A 233 -13.20 11.08 16.89
C LEU A 233 -13.45 11.22 18.40
N GLY A 234 -12.75 12.13 19.07
CA GLY A 234 -12.97 12.47 20.48
C GLY A 234 -11.77 12.26 21.40
N TYR A 235 -10.62 11.84 20.91
CA TYR A 235 -9.42 11.69 21.73
C TYR A 235 -8.88 13.05 22.21
N LYS A 236 -8.55 13.14 23.52
CA LYS A 236 -8.08 14.36 24.16
C LYS A 236 -6.55 14.41 24.28
N HIS A 237 -5.89 13.27 24.32
CA HIS A 237 -4.46 13.15 24.59
C HIS A 237 -3.73 12.54 23.40
N ILE A 238 -3.50 13.37 22.38
CA ILE A 238 -2.71 13.02 21.19
C ILE A 238 -1.40 13.79 21.29
N ILE A 239 -0.29 13.05 21.41
CA ILE A 239 1.06 13.57 21.55
C ILE A 239 1.78 13.29 20.24
N CYS A 240 1.99 14.32 19.43
CA CYS A 240 2.73 14.19 18.18
C CYS A 240 4.24 14.23 18.46
N GLU A 241 4.99 13.33 17.84
CA GLU A 241 6.46 13.30 17.97
C GLU A 241 7.06 14.53 17.25
N PRO A 242 7.66 15.50 17.98
CA PRO A 242 7.93 16.83 17.44
C PRO A 242 8.97 16.88 16.33
N GLU A 243 9.99 16.01 16.34
CA GLU A 243 11.01 15.99 15.30
C GLU A 243 10.47 15.40 14.00
N GLN A 244 9.67 14.35 14.09
CA GLN A 244 9.09 13.67 12.92
C GLN A 244 7.84 14.38 12.36
N MET A 245 7.26 15.34 13.11
CA MET A 245 6.22 16.23 12.59
C MET A 245 6.77 17.33 11.68
N LYS A 246 8.07 17.56 11.67
CA LYS A 246 8.73 18.45 10.72
C LYS A 246 8.77 17.78 9.35
N ILE A 247 8.20 18.44 8.36
CA ILE A 247 8.23 17.96 6.99
C ILE A 247 9.65 18.05 6.44
N ASP A 248 10.23 16.90 6.08
CA ASP A 248 11.60 16.83 5.59
C ASP A 248 11.79 15.60 4.68
N GLY A 249 12.07 15.84 3.40
CA GLY A 249 12.28 14.80 2.40
C GLY A 249 13.60 14.04 2.54
N ASP A 250 14.51 14.51 3.40
CA ASP A 250 15.75 13.80 3.74
C ASP A 250 15.58 12.78 4.86
N PHE A 251 14.41 12.74 5.52
CA PHE A 251 14.09 11.80 6.60
C PHE A 251 15.18 11.69 7.67
N PRO A 252 15.61 12.79 8.32
CA PRO A 252 16.82 12.82 9.14
C PRO A 252 16.78 11.90 10.36
N THR A 253 15.60 11.50 10.81
CA THR A 253 15.43 10.63 11.99
C THR A 253 15.03 9.19 11.64
N VAL A 254 14.79 8.88 10.36
CA VAL A 254 14.27 7.58 9.90
C VAL A 254 14.99 7.16 8.63
N LYS A 255 15.82 6.13 8.70
CA LYS A 255 16.53 5.62 7.52
C LYS A 255 15.57 5.01 6.49
N ASN A 256 14.59 4.23 6.97
CA ASN A 256 13.55 3.64 6.16
C ASN A 256 12.19 4.09 6.71
N PRO A 257 11.50 5.06 6.06
CA PRO A 257 10.23 5.59 6.55
C PRO A 257 9.06 4.65 6.26
N ASN A 258 9.17 3.40 6.73
CA ASN A 258 8.20 2.33 6.56
C ASN A 258 7.74 1.84 7.95
N PRO A 259 6.46 1.88 8.28
CA PRO A 259 5.93 1.43 9.57
C PRO A 259 6.12 -0.07 9.86
N GLU A 260 6.61 -0.84 8.90
CA GLU A 260 7.06 -2.21 9.09
C GLU A 260 8.30 -2.30 10.00
N TYR A 261 9.14 -1.26 10.02
CA TYR A 261 10.41 -1.25 10.75
C TYR A 261 10.29 -0.51 12.08
N LYS A 262 10.54 -1.24 13.18
CA LYS A 262 10.51 -0.69 14.54
C LYS A 262 11.45 0.51 14.72
N GLU A 263 12.56 0.57 13.97
CA GLU A 263 13.54 1.66 14.09
C GLU A 263 12.92 3.05 13.83
N GLY A 264 11.95 3.15 12.92
CA GLY A 264 11.24 4.39 12.64
C GLY A 264 10.47 4.95 13.84
N PHE A 265 10.07 4.08 14.75
CA PHE A 265 9.34 4.42 15.97
C PHE A 265 10.23 4.78 17.17
N THR A 266 11.57 4.79 17.04
CA THR A 266 12.48 4.98 18.17
C THR A 266 12.14 6.24 19.00
N LEU A 267 12.00 7.40 18.35
CA LEU A 267 11.66 8.66 19.04
C LEU A 267 10.24 8.62 19.63
N ALA A 268 9.28 8.06 18.91
CA ALA A 268 7.92 7.89 19.39
C ALA A 268 7.83 6.96 20.61
N ILE A 269 8.66 5.90 20.67
CA ILE A 269 8.77 4.99 21.82
C ILE A 269 9.37 5.71 23.02
N GLU A 270 10.42 6.52 22.82
CA GLU A 270 11.02 7.32 23.89
C GLU A 270 10.01 8.32 24.48
N LEU A 271 9.27 9.00 23.61
CA LEU A 271 8.21 9.92 24.01
C LEU A 271 7.08 9.18 24.75
N ALA A 272 6.73 7.99 24.31
CA ALA A 272 5.70 7.15 24.93
C ALA A 272 6.12 6.67 26.34
N LYS A 273 7.39 6.32 26.55
CA LYS A 273 7.93 5.96 27.88
C LYS A 273 7.82 7.10 28.89
N GLN A 274 8.02 8.35 28.45
CA GLN A 274 7.93 9.54 29.29
C GLN A 274 6.50 9.90 29.69
N ASN A 275 5.50 9.47 28.91
CA ASN A 275 4.11 9.90 29.04
C ASN A 275 3.13 8.79 29.44
N ASP A 276 3.59 7.57 29.64
CA ASP A 276 2.75 6.37 29.87
C ASP A 276 1.61 6.25 28.86
N VAL A 277 1.96 5.92 27.64
CA VAL A 277 1.08 5.94 26.47
C VAL A 277 0.48 4.56 26.22
N ASP A 278 -0.79 4.53 25.80
CA ASP A 278 -1.54 3.30 25.51
C ASP A 278 -1.27 2.76 24.10
N LEU A 279 -1.03 3.65 23.12
CA LEU A 279 -0.89 3.31 21.70
C LEU A 279 0.05 4.30 21.00
N ILE A 280 0.93 3.77 20.17
CA ILE A 280 1.73 4.57 19.23
C ILE A 280 1.24 4.23 17.82
N ILE A 281 0.98 5.25 17.01
CA ILE A 281 0.57 5.14 15.60
C ILE A 281 1.63 5.82 14.73
N GLY A 282 2.07 5.17 13.67
CA GLY A 282 2.98 5.74 12.68
C GLY A 282 2.49 5.53 11.25
N THR A 283 2.65 6.54 10.39
CA THR A 283 2.28 6.47 8.98
C THR A 283 3.49 6.71 8.09
N ASP A 284 3.51 6.09 6.92
CA ASP A 284 4.56 6.31 5.93
C ASP A 284 4.44 7.69 5.23
N PRO A 285 5.44 8.10 4.43
CA PRO A 285 5.51 9.47 3.88
C PRO A 285 4.31 9.92 3.06
N ASP A 286 3.65 9.05 2.32
CA ASP A 286 2.45 9.37 1.55
C ASP A 286 1.14 8.94 2.25
N SER A 287 1.28 8.51 3.52
CA SER A 287 0.17 8.21 4.44
C SER A 287 -0.86 7.23 3.86
N ASP A 288 -0.37 6.19 3.16
CA ASP A 288 -1.18 5.08 2.68
C ASP A 288 -1.00 3.81 3.56
N ARG A 289 -0.02 3.80 4.49
CA ARG A 289 0.24 2.70 5.43
C ARG A 289 0.24 3.17 6.88
N THR A 290 -0.25 2.30 7.76
CA THR A 290 -0.30 2.56 9.20
C THR A 290 0.28 1.38 9.97
N GLY A 291 1.30 1.65 10.79
CA GLY A 291 1.83 0.70 11.76
C GLY A 291 1.59 1.16 13.19
N ILE A 292 1.61 0.22 14.11
CA ILE A 292 1.40 0.50 15.53
C ILE A 292 2.46 -0.14 16.40
N VAL A 293 2.71 0.50 17.54
CA VAL A 293 3.53 -0.01 18.63
C VAL A 293 2.73 0.08 19.92
N LEU A 294 2.84 -0.95 20.74
CA LEU A 294 2.13 -1.07 22.01
C LEU A 294 2.97 -1.84 23.03
N LYS A 295 2.57 -1.81 24.29
CA LYS A 295 3.23 -2.57 25.35
C LYS A 295 2.78 -4.01 25.35
N ASP A 296 3.73 -4.95 25.44
CA ASP A 296 3.46 -6.34 25.75
C ASP A 296 3.22 -6.54 27.27
N LYS A 297 3.02 -7.79 27.70
CA LYS A 297 2.80 -8.13 29.12
C LYS A 297 4.01 -7.86 30.02
N SER A 298 5.21 -7.73 29.46
CA SER A 298 6.43 -7.37 30.19
C SER A 298 6.60 -5.85 30.35
N GLY A 299 5.81 -5.07 29.64
CA GLY A 299 5.92 -3.62 29.54
C GLY A 299 6.86 -3.11 28.44
N GLU A 300 7.41 -4.02 27.62
CA GLU A 300 8.25 -3.67 26.48
C GLU A 300 7.39 -3.22 25.28
N TYR A 301 7.90 -2.23 24.54
CA TYR A 301 7.25 -1.74 23.33
C TYR A 301 7.54 -2.66 22.15
N VAL A 302 6.48 -3.23 21.58
CA VAL A 302 6.51 -4.16 20.45
C VAL A 302 5.65 -3.66 19.29
N THR A 303 6.08 -3.93 18.06
CA THR A 303 5.28 -3.69 16.85
C THR A 303 4.36 -4.87 16.59
N LEU A 304 3.16 -4.60 16.08
CA LEU A 304 2.35 -5.63 15.43
C LEU A 304 2.59 -5.59 13.92
N SER A 305 2.60 -6.77 13.29
CA SER A 305 2.68 -6.87 11.83
C SER A 305 1.41 -6.36 11.15
N GLY A 306 1.49 -6.02 9.86
CA GLY A 306 0.33 -5.65 9.09
C GLY A 306 -0.75 -6.74 9.07
N ASN A 307 -0.35 -8.00 9.06
CA ASN A 307 -1.25 -9.14 9.21
C ASN A 307 -1.97 -9.15 10.57
N GLN A 308 -1.24 -8.99 11.66
CA GLN A 308 -1.83 -8.98 13.01
C GLN A 308 -2.83 -7.84 13.19
N VAL A 309 -2.48 -6.63 12.75
CA VAL A 309 -3.39 -5.48 12.78
C VAL A 309 -4.61 -5.71 11.89
N GLY A 310 -4.42 -6.29 10.69
CA GLY A 310 -5.50 -6.62 9.78
C GLY A 310 -6.48 -7.65 10.35
N VAL A 311 -5.99 -8.67 11.05
CA VAL A 311 -6.85 -9.66 11.75
C VAL A 311 -7.63 -9.01 12.89
N LEU A 312 -6.97 -8.20 13.71
CA LEU A 312 -7.63 -7.46 14.80
C LEU A 312 -8.72 -6.55 14.28
N LEU A 313 -8.46 -5.80 13.19
CA LEU A 313 -9.46 -4.96 12.54
C LEU A 313 -10.60 -5.79 11.95
N THR A 314 -10.31 -6.93 11.32
CA THR A 314 -11.33 -7.85 10.79
C THR A 314 -12.29 -8.31 11.89
N ASP A 315 -11.75 -8.83 13.01
CA ASP A 315 -12.57 -9.28 14.16
C ASP A 315 -13.35 -8.12 14.78
N TYR A 316 -12.70 -6.98 14.99
CA TYR A 316 -13.32 -5.79 15.57
C TYR A 316 -14.46 -5.25 14.71
N ILE A 317 -14.22 -5.01 13.41
CA ILE A 317 -15.22 -4.47 12.49
C ILE A 317 -16.44 -5.37 12.43
N ILE A 318 -16.25 -6.69 12.30
CA ILE A 318 -17.33 -7.65 12.27
C ILE A 318 -18.10 -7.64 13.60
N THR A 319 -17.40 -7.66 14.72
CA THR A 319 -18.01 -7.65 16.06
C THR A 319 -18.77 -6.37 16.30
N ALA A 320 -18.18 -5.20 16.05
CA ALA A 320 -18.81 -3.90 16.26
C ALA A 320 -20.04 -3.71 15.36
N LYS A 321 -19.95 -4.07 14.06
CA LYS A 321 -21.10 -4.01 13.14
C LYS A 321 -22.26 -4.90 13.57
N LYS A 322 -21.99 -6.09 14.14
CA LYS A 322 -23.02 -6.95 14.73
C LYS A 322 -23.65 -6.30 15.98
N LEU A 323 -22.85 -5.74 16.87
CA LEU A 323 -23.33 -5.09 18.11
C LEU A 323 -24.16 -3.83 17.81
N THR A 324 -23.80 -3.07 16.79
CA THR A 324 -24.50 -1.84 16.38
C THR A 324 -25.62 -2.07 15.37
N ASN A 325 -25.85 -3.34 14.96
CA ASN A 325 -26.84 -3.72 13.92
C ASN A 325 -26.61 -3.00 12.57
N THR A 326 -25.36 -2.78 12.21
CA THR A 326 -24.94 -2.13 10.94
C THR A 326 -24.29 -3.11 9.96
N MET A 327 -24.37 -4.41 10.21
CA MET A 327 -23.85 -5.45 9.31
C MET A 327 -24.70 -5.50 8.04
N PRO A 328 -24.10 -5.38 6.84
CA PRO A 328 -24.84 -5.54 5.59
C PRO A 328 -25.33 -6.99 5.38
N ALA A 329 -26.22 -7.17 4.41
CA ALA A 329 -26.82 -8.49 4.14
C ALA A 329 -25.81 -9.51 3.61
N HIS A 330 -24.89 -9.07 2.76
CA HIS A 330 -23.84 -9.89 2.15
C HIS A 330 -22.47 -9.28 2.41
N PRO A 331 -21.95 -9.34 3.66
CA PRO A 331 -20.69 -8.70 4.02
C PRO A 331 -19.48 -9.45 3.45
N ALA A 332 -18.50 -8.71 2.96
CA ALA A 332 -17.26 -9.26 2.46
C ALA A 332 -16.02 -8.62 3.08
N VAL A 333 -15.02 -9.44 3.39
CA VAL A 333 -13.64 -9.02 3.69
C VAL A 333 -12.77 -9.34 2.50
N LEU A 334 -11.91 -8.40 2.10
CA LEU A 334 -10.99 -8.56 0.97
C LEU A 334 -9.54 -8.57 1.45
N LYS A 335 -8.74 -9.47 0.92
CA LYS A 335 -7.29 -9.55 1.18
C LYS A 335 -6.51 -9.99 -0.03
N SER A 336 -5.19 -9.74 -0.04
CA SER A 336 -4.34 -10.32 -1.09
C SER A 336 -4.04 -11.81 -0.81
N ILE A 337 -3.69 -12.55 -1.87
CA ILE A 337 -3.28 -13.97 -1.77
C ILE A 337 -2.05 -14.20 -0.87
N VAL A 338 -1.28 -13.16 -0.59
CA VAL A 338 -0.09 -13.22 0.29
C VAL A 338 -0.36 -12.67 1.70
N THR A 339 -1.59 -12.27 1.98
CA THR A 339 -2.06 -11.80 3.29
C THR A 339 -2.57 -12.99 4.10
N THR A 340 -2.42 -12.93 5.42
CA THR A 340 -2.65 -14.04 6.35
C THR A 340 -4.00 -14.76 6.19
N GLU A 341 -3.98 -16.10 6.23
CA GLU A 341 -5.19 -16.93 6.28
C GLU A 341 -5.93 -16.86 7.63
N MET A 342 -5.30 -16.29 8.66
CA MET A 342 -5.98 -16.00 9.93
C MET A 342 -7.14 -15.02 9.76
N ALA A 343 -7.02 -14.06 8.82
CA ALA A 343 -8.12 -13.14 8.51
C ALA A 343 -9.30 -13.85 7.87
N ARG A 344 -9.05 -14.82 6.98
CA ARG A 344 -10.09 -15.68 6.43
C ARG A 344 -10.78 -16.47 7.55
N ALA A 345 -10.00 -17.09 8.43
CA ALA A 345 -10.53 -17.84 9.57
C ALA A 345 -11.39 -16.95 10.48
N ALA A 346 -10.99 -15.68 10.69
CA ALA A 346 -11.74 -14.72 11.47
C ALA A 346 -13.05 -14.32 10.78
N ALA A 347 -13.03 -14.03 9.48
CA ALA A 347 -14.21 -13.65 8.73
C ALA A 347 -15.22 -14.81 8.65
N GLU A 348 -14.81 -15.98 8.17
CA GLU A 348 -15.68 -17.14 7.94
C GLU A 348 -16.30 -17.68 9.23
N LYS A 349 -15.53 -17.74 10.33
CA LYS A 349 -16.06 -18.14 11.66
C LYS A 349 -17.15 -17.21 12.15
N ASN A 350 -17.14 -15.96 11.69
CA ASN A 350 -18.14 -14.96 12.01
C ASN A 350 -19.23 -14.80 10.94
N GLY A 351 -19.31 -15.68 9.93
CA GLY A 351 -20.31 -15.69 8.88
C GLY A 351 -20.13 -14.59 7.83
N VAL A 352 -18.90 -14.13 7.62
CA VAL A 352 -18.54 -13.15 6.61
C VAL A 352 -17.66 -13.82 5.54
N GLU A 353 -17.98 -13.61 4.27
CA GLU A 353 -17.15 -14.15 3.18
C GLU A 353 -15.80 -13.41 3.06
N CYS A 354 -14.73 -14.16 2.78
CA CYS A 354 -13.39 -13.61 2.60
C CYS A 354 -12.88 -13.91 1.19
N PHE A 355 -12.62 -12.87 0.42
CA PHE A 355 -12.17 -12.97 -0.96
C PHE A 355 -10.69 -12.65 -1.09
N ASP A 356 -10.00 -13.46 -1.89
CA ASP A 356 -8.63 -13.23 -2.29
C ASP A 356 -8.55 -12.37 -3.55
N THR A 357 -7.54 -11.52 -3.62
CA THR A 357 -7.13 -10.83 -4.85
C THR A 357 -5.63 -10.99 -5.08
N PHE A 358 -5.14 -10.62 -6.24
CA PHE A 358 -3.69 -10.51 -6.42
C PHE A 358 -3.09 -9.41 -5.53
N THR A 359 -1.78 -9.48 -5.32
CA THR A 359 -1.02 -8.48 -4.56
C THR A 359 -1.02 -7.14 -5.29
N GLY A 360 -1.36 -6.10 -4.57
CA GLY A 360 -1.49 -4.73 -5.02
C GLY A 360 -2.91 -4.22 -4.85
N PHE A 361 -3.04 -3.09 -4.16
CA PHE A 361 -4.34 -2.56 -3.71
C PHE A 361 -5.33 -2.29 -4.85
N LYS A 362 -4.84 -2.07 -6.08
CA LYS A 362 -5.67 -1.95 -7.28
C LYS A 362 -6.58 -3.15 -7.53
N PHE A 363 -6.13 -4.37 -7.18
CA PHE A 363 -6.95 -5.57 -7.34
C PHE A 363 -8.05 -5.68 -6.28
N LEU A 364 -7.78 -5.19 -5.05
CA LEU A 364 -8.82 -5.04 -4.04
C LEU A 364 -9.84 -3.99 -4.51
N ALA A 365 -9.37 -2.85 -5.02
CA ALA A 365 -10.25 -1.80 -5.56
C ALA A 365 -11.09 -2.29 -6.75
N GLU A 366 -10.52 -3.10 -7.63
CA GLU A 366 -11.23 -3.74 -8.75
C GLU A 366 -12.34 -4.68 -8.24
N LYS A 367 -12.06 -5.50 -7.21
CA LYS A 367 -13.07 -6.39 -6.61
C LYS A 367 -14.18 -5.60 -5.90
N ILE A 368 -13.86 -4.50 -5.21
CA ILE A 368 -14.83 -3.58 -4.64
C ILE A 368 -15.75 -3.02 -5.73
N LYS A 369 -15.15 -2.54 -6.84
CA LYS A 369 -15.91 -2.04 -7.98
C LYS A 369 -16.82 -3.09 -8.61
N GLN A 370 -16.37 -4.34 -8.69
CA GLN A 370 -17.19 -5.45 -9.15
C GLN A 370 -18.42 -5.63 -8.26
N PHE A 371 -18.26 -5.65 -6.94
CA PHE A 371 -19.37 -5.76 -6.00
C PHE A 371 -20.36 -4.61 -6.11
N GLU A 372 -19.89 -3.38 -6.34
CA GLU A 372 -20.75 -2.23 -6.58
C GLU A 372 -21.57 -2.35 -7.88
N GLN A 373 -20.99 -2.95 -8.91
CA GLN A 373 -21.64 -3.12 -10.22
C GLN A 373 -22.69 -4.25 -10.23
N ASP A 374 -22.38 -5.37 -9.58
CA ASP A 374 -23.25 -6.55 -9.61
C ASP A 374 -24.18 -6.68 -8.38
N GLY A 375 -23.91 -5.87 -7.33
CA GLY A 375 -24.69 -5.89 -6.09
C GLY A 375 -24.55 -7.20 -5.29
N SER A 376 -23.56 -8.03 -5.61
CA SER A 376 -23.39 -9.34 -5.00
C SER A 376 -23.01 -9.27 -3.51
N HIS A 377 -22.12 -8.33 -3.17
CA HIS A 377 -21.59 -8.15 -1.83
C HIS A 377 -21.38 -6.67 -1.49
N GLU A 378 -21.31 -6.39 -0.19
CA GLU A 378 -20.83 -5.11 0.33
C GLU A 378 -19.56 -5.38 1.12
N TYR A 379 -18.41 -4.83 0.65
CA TYR A 379 -17.19 -4.98 1.41
C TYR A 379 -17.25 -4.14 2.68
N ILE A 380 -16.79 -4.70 3.78
CA ILE A 380 -16.74 -4.04 5.09
C ILE A 380 -15.31 -3.68 5.48
N PHE A 381 -14.33 -4.38 4.91
CA PHE A 381 -12.91 -4.16 5.17
C PHE A 381 -12.05 -4.79 4.06
N ALA A 382 -10.98 -4.09 3.68
CA ALA A 382 -9.98 -4.58 2.73
C ALA A 382 -8.57 -4.26 3.23
N PHE A 383 -7.62 -5.21 3.10
CA PHE A 383 -6.26 -4.96 3.55
C PHE A 383 -5.20 -5.84 2.88
N GLU A 384 -3.96 -5.39 2.97
CA GLU A 384 -2.74 -6.11 2.60
C GLU A 384 -1.79 -6.25 3.79
N GLU A 385 -0.99 -7.33 3.80
CA GLU A 385 0.02 -7.62 4.82
C GLU A 385 1.03 -6.49 5.01
N SER A 386 1.18 -5.65 3.99
CA SER A 386 2.10 -4.52 3.93
C SER A 386 1.57 -3.24 4.60
N TYR A 387 0.73 -3.38 5.64
CA TYR A 387 0.22 -2.27 6.47
C TYR A 387 -0.77 -1.34 5.75
N GLY A 388 -1.35 -1.76 4.65
CA GLY A 388 -2.35 -1.01 3.90
C GLY A 388 -3.76 -1.50 4.19
N TYR A 389 -4.65 -0.59 4.60
CA TYR A 389 -6.03 -0.88 5.00
C TYR A 389 -6.98 0.09 4.33
N LEU A 390 -8.21 -0.36 4.06
CA LEU A 390 -9.30 0.47 3.54
C LEU A 390 -10.63 0.07 4.16
N CYS A 391 -11.43 1.09 4.51
CA CYS A 391 -12.82 0.97 4.90
C CYS A 391 -13.60 2.16 4.29
N GLY A 392 -14.84 1.93 3.84
CA GLY A 392 -15.64 2.97 3.17
C GLY A 392 -15.42 3.04 1.66
N ASP A 393 -16.28 3.76 0.98
CA ASP A 393 -16.38 3.80 -0.49
C ASP A 393 -15.84 5.11 -1.13
N TYR A 394 -15.41 6.07 -0.29
CA TYR A 394 -14.97 7.40 -0.71
C TYR A 394 -13.59 7.41 -1.41
N ALA A 395 -12.75 6.43 -1.16
CA ALA A 395 -11.43 6.23 -1.77
C ALA A 395 -11.28 4.82 -2.35
N ARG A 396 -10.26 4.61 -3.20
CA ARG A 396 -9.96 3.32 -3.86
C ARG A 396 -8.49 2.92 -3.72
N ASP A 397 -7.82 3.47 -2.74
CA ASP A 397 -6.47 3.05 -2.33
C ASP A 397 -6.41 2.97 -0.79
N LYS A 398 -5.36 2.40 -0.27
CA LYS A 398 -5.07 2.29 1.16
C LYS A 398 -5.17 3.66 1.83
N ASP A 399 -5.78 3.71 2.99
CA ASP A 399 -6.00 4.96 3.71
C ASP A 399 -5.49 4.87 5.16
N ALA A 400 -4.32 5.49 5.40
CA ALA A 400 -3.75 5.54 6.73
C ALA A 400 -4.51 6.48 7.68
N VAL A 401 -5.25 7.47 7.17
CA VAL A 401 -6.06 8.36 8.01
C VAL A 401 -7.23 7.59 8.62
N THR A 402 -8.00 6.87 7.80
CA THR A 402 -9.08 6.00 8.28
C THR A 402 -8.53 4.83 9.08
N ALA A 403 -7.45 4.20 8.65
CA ALA A 403 -6.86 3.09 9.38
C ALA A 403 -6.42 3.52 10.79
N SER A 404 -5.74 4.66 10.93
CA SER A 404 -5.34 5.21 12.23
C SER A 404 -6.54 5.46 13.15
N MET A 405 -7.62 5.98 12.59
CA MET A 405 -8.87 6.24 13.31
C MET A 405 -9.54 4.93 13.77
N LEU A 406 -9.68 3.94 12.89
CA LEU A 406 -10.32 2.66 13.23
C LEU A 406 -9.45 1.84 14.19
N ILE A 407 -8.12 1.89 14.08
CA ILE A 407 -7.20 1.26 15.05
C ILE A 407 -7.37 1.90 16.43
N ALA A 408 -7.47 3.22 16.49
CA ALA A 408 -7.70 3.92 17.76
C ALA A 408 -9.07 3.55 18.35
N GLU A 409 -10.15 3.51 17.56
CA GLU A 409 -11.47 3.06 17.98
C GLU A 409 -11.44 1.63 18.50
N MET A 410 -10.81 0.70 17.78
CA MET A 410 -10.60 -0.68 18.21
C MET A 410 -9.84 -0.76 19.54
N ALA A 411 -8.77 0.04 19.70
CA ALA A 411 -8.01 0.09 20.95
C ALA A 411 -8.87 0.59 22.12
N ALA A 412 -9.73 1.59 21.88
CA ALA A 412 -10.73 2.04 22.87
C ALA A 412 -11.72 0.94 23.24
N TYR A 413 -12.23 0.19 22.25
CA TYR A 413 -13.15 -0.93 22.48
C TYR A 413 -12.54 -1.97 23.44
N TYR A 414 -11.32 -2.43 23.18
CA TYR A 414 -10.65 -3.38 24.06
C TYR A 414 -10.30 -2.76 25.42
N ARG A 415 -9.94 -1.48 25.46
CA ARG A 415 -9.68 -0.75 26.71
C ARG A 415 -10.91 -0.66 27.60
N THR A 416 -12.12 -0.53 27.05
CA THR A 416 -13.37 -0.58 27.83
C THR A 416 -13.61 -1.93 28.50
N GLN A 417 -12.95 -2.99 28.02
CA GLN A 417 -12.98 -4.34 28.59
C GLN A 417 -11.79 -4.63 29.51
N GLY A 418 -10.93 -3.62 29.80
CA GLY A 418 -9.72 -3.78 30.60
C GLY A 418 -8.57 -4.46 29.87
N LYS A 419 -8.61 -4.54 28.54
CA LYS A 419 -7.64 -5.22 27.69
C LYS A 419 -6.81 -4.22 26.87
N THR A 420 -5.61 -4.63 26.49
CA THR A 420 -4.80 -3.97 25.46
C THR A 420 -5.00 -4.64 24.10
N LEU A 421 -4.48 -4.03 23.01
CA LEU A 421 -4.44 -4.70 21.70
C LEU A 421 -3.50 -5.91 21.70
N TYR A 422 -2.52 -5.97 22.60
CA TYR A 422 -1.68 -7.17 22.79
C TYR A 422 -2.50 -8.33 23.32
N ASP A 423 -3.30 -8.07 24.37
CA ASP A 423 -4.21 -9.09 24.93
C ASP A 423 -5.23 -9.56 23.90
N ALA A 424 -5.76 -8.61 23.11
CA ALA A 424 -6.68 -8.92 22.02
C ALA A 424 -6.02 -9.82 20.97
N MET A 425 -4.74 -9.60 20.61
CA MET A 425 -4.03 -10.45 19.65
C MET A 425 -3.84 -11.87 20.18
N GLU A 426 -3.53 -12.04 21.47
CA GLU A 426 -3.46 -13.35 22.09
C GLU A 426 -4.81 -14.08 22.02
N GLU A 427 -5.93 -13.36 22.24
CA GLU A 427 -7.29 -13.92 22.07
C GLU A 427 -7.58 -14.31 20.60
N MET A 428 -7.05 -13.58 19.61
CA MET A 428 -7.20 -13.97 18.21
C MET A 428 -6.53 -15.30 17.92
N TYR A 429 -5.34 -15.56 18.49
CA TYR A 429 -4.69 -16.85 18.37
C TYR A 429 -5.50 -17.99 18.99
N GLU A 430 -6.14 -17.76 20.14
CA GLU A 430 -7.02 -18.75 20.75
C GLU A 430 -8.30 -18.99 19.93
N LYS A 431 -8.87 -17.93 19.37
CA LYS A 431 -10.12 -18.00 18.59
C LYS A 431 -9.91 -18.66 17.21
N TYR A 432 -8.84 -18.30 16.49
CA TYR A 432 -8.68 -18.57 15.07
C TYR A 432 -7.52 -19.49 14.74
N GLY A 433 -6.67 -19.80 15.72
CA GLY A 433 -5.46 -20.59 15.58
C GLY A 433 -4.20 -19.73 15.48
N CYS A 434 -3.05 -20.33 15.79
CA CYS A 434 -1.77 -19.63 15.76
C CYS A 434 -1.21 -19.61 14.33
N TYR A 435 -1.05 -18.42 13.80
CA TYR A 435 -0.38 -18.18 12.53
C TYR A 435 0.91 -17.39 12.78
N CYS A 436 1.95 -17.71 12.04
CA CYS A 436 3.20 -16.98 11.99
C CYS A 436 3.57 -16.76 10.52
N GLU A 437 3.89 -15.54 10.15
CA GLU A 437 4.19 -15.18 8.78
C GLU A 437 5.60 -14.60 8.66
N GLN A 438 6.24 -14.91 7.54
CA GLN A 438 7.52 -14.30 7.16
C GLN A 438 7.56 -14.04 5.66
N THR A 439 8.03 -12.85 5.27
CA THR A 439 8.36 -12.52 3.89
C THR A 439 9.87 -12.48 3.71
N ILE A 440 10.38 -13.21 2.74
CA ILE A 440 11.79 -13.23 2.39
C ILE A 440 11.96 -12.60 1.01
N SER A 441 12.85 -11.61 0.91
CA SER A 441 13.22 -10.98 -0.35
C SER A 441 14.62 -11.43 -0.76
N ILE A 442 14.74 -12.11 -1.89
CA ILE A 442 16.01 -12.60 -2.42
C ILE A 442 16.35 -11.78 -3.67
N VAL A 443 17.38 -10.96 -3.56
CA VAL A 443 17.84 -10.09 -4.65
C VAL A 443 18.68 -10.90 -5.63
N MET A 444 18.38 -10.76 -6.92
CA MET A 444 19.11 -11.36 -8.05
C MET A 444 19.62 -10.25 -8.95
N PRO A 445 20.81 -9.68 -8.68
CA PRO A 445 21.25 -8.45 -9.34
C PRO A 445 21.61 -8.66 -10.82
N GLY A 446 21.38 -7.61 -11.62
CA GLY A 446 21.78 -7.53 -13.02
C GLY A 446 20.87 -8.27 -14.01
N VAL A 447 21.26 -8.25 -15.28
CA VAL A 447 20.50 -8.89 -16.39
C VAL A 447 20.43 -10.39 -16.20
N SER A 448 21.51 -11.01 -15.72
CA SER A 448 21.54 -12.46 -15.39
C SER A 448 20.53 -12.81 -14.30
N GLY A 449 20.31 -11.93 -13.33
CA GLY A 449 19.30 -12.13 -12.29
C GLY A 449 17.88 -12.13 -12.83
N LEU A 450 17.54 -11.24 -13.75
CA LEU A 450 16.23 -11.23 -14.41
C LEU A 450 15.99 -12.51 -15.21
N GLN A 451 17.02 -13.00 -15.92
CA GLN A 451 16.93 -14.27 -16.65
C GLN A 451 16.75 -15.44 -15.69
N ARG A 452 17.54 -15.51 -14.60
CA ARG A 452 17.41 -16.56 -13.57
C ARG A 452 16.04 -16.58 -12.91
N MET A 453 15.41 -15.42 -12.67
CA MET A 453 14.03 -15.36 -12.14
C MET A 453 13.02 -16.02 -13.09
N LYS A 454 13.14 -15.81 -14.40
CA LYS A 454 12.27 -16.45 -15.41
C LYS A 454 12.48 -17.95 -15.44
N GLU A 455 13.74 -18.39 -15.43
CA GLU A 455 14.13 -19.80 -15.42
C GLU A 455 13.61 -20.51 -14.17
N LEU A 456 13.77 -19.91 -12.99
CA LEU A 456 13.24 -20.44 -11.74
C LEU A 456 11.74 -20.71 -11.82
N MET A 457 10.96 -19.73 -12.28
CA MET A 457 9.50 -19.90 -12.36
C MET A 457 9.10 -20.97 -13.37
N GLN A 458 9.88 -21.15 -14.45
CA GLN A 458 9.65 -22.20 -15.42
C GLN A 458 10.05 -23.59 -14.85
N GLU A 459 11.18 -23.67 -14.16
CA GLU A 459 11.64 -24.90 -13.49
C GLU A 459 10.60 -25.40 -12.47
N LEU A 460 10.00 -24.49 -11.68
CA LEU A 460 8.96 -24.84 -10.71
C LEU A 460 7.67 -25.39 -11.37
N ARG A 461 7.39 -25.00 -12.62
CA ARG A 461 6.27 -25.53 -13.41
C ARG A 461 6.60 -26.85 -14.06
N ASP A 462 7.79 -26.96 -14.64
CA ASP A 462 8.21 -28.16 -15.38
C ASP A 462 8.54 -29.34 -14.44
N LYS A 463 9.00 -29.02 -13.21
CA LYS A 463 9.35 -30.00 -12.18
C LYS A 463 8.66 -29.65 -10.88
N PRO A 464 7.35 -29.96 -10.75
CA PRO A 464 6.59 -29.63 -9.55
C PRO A 464 7.24 -30.21 -8.28
N LEU A 465 7.35 -29.38 -7.25
CA LEU A 465 7.80 -29.81 -5.94
C LEU A 465 6.75 -30.71 -5.30
N THR A 466 7.18 -31.74 -4.57
CA THR A 466 6.29 -32.62 -3.79
C THR A 466 6.33 -32.30 -2.31
N GLN A 467 7.38 -31.60 -1.87
CA GLN A 467 7.55 -31.12 -0.49
C GLN A 467 8.40 -29.85 -0.47
N ILE A 468 8.28 -29.07 0.60
CA ILE A 468 9.11 -27.89 0.88
C ILE A 468 9.65 -28.06 2.31
N GLY A 469 10.98 -28.12 2.45
CA GLY A 469 11.61 -28.56 3.70
C GLY A 469 11.10 -29.96 4.08
N THR A 470 10.50 -30.08 5.25
CA THR A 470 9.93 -31.34 5.76
C THR A 470 8.41 -31.45 5.51
N HIS A 471 7.77 -30.43 4.93
CA HIS A 471 6.32 -30.37 4.77
C HIS A 471 5.89 -30.85 3.38
N LYS A 472 4.92 -31.78 3.33
CA LYS A 472 4.30 -32.23 2.08
C LYS A 472 3.43 -31.14 1.49
N ILE A 473 3.36 -31.12 0.16
CA ILE A 473 2.46 -30.26 -0.58
C ILE A 473 1.17 -31.03 -0.83
N ASP A 474 0.03 -30.47 -0.40
CA ASP A 474 -1.30 -31.01 -0.66
C ASP A 474 -1.81 -30.51 -2.02
N TYR A 475 -1.67 -29.20 -2.29
CA TYR A 475 -2.08 -28.59 -3.56
C TYR A 475 -1.04 -27.58 -4.04
N THR A 476 -0.96 -27.45 -5.36
CA THR A 476 -0.25 -26.34 -6.01
C THR A 476 -1.25 -25.45 -6.75
N ARG A 477 -1.06 -24.13 -6.66
CA ARG A 477 -1.79 -23.16 -7.48
C ARG A 477 -0.79 -22.45 -8.39
N ASP A 478 -0.95 -22.62 -9.69
CA ASP A 478 -0.24 -21.80 -10.68
C ASP A 478 -1.18 -20.71 -11.19
N TYR A 479 -0.92 -19.49 -10.77
CA TYR A 479 -1.75 -18.35 -11.13
C TYR A 479 -1.52 -17.85 -12.56
N MET A 480 -0.52 -18.36 -13.29
CA MET A 480 -0.33 -17.96 -14.69
C MET A 480 -1.45 -18.57 -15.56
N PRO A 481 -1.64 -19.90 -15.62
CA PRO A 481 -2.77 -20.52 -16.30
C PRO A 481 -4.09 -20.44 -15.49
N GLY A 482 -4.04 -20.20 -14.18
CA GLY A 482 -5.19 -20.24 -13.29
C GLY A 482 -5.64 -21.65 -12.96
N THR A 483 -4.72 -22.51 -12.48
CA THR A 483 -5.02 -23.90 -12.14
C THR A 483 -4.59 -24.24 -10.71
N ARG A 484 -5.43 -25.00 -10.02
CA ARG A 484 -5.14 -25.65 -8.74
C ARG A 484 -5.06 -27.15 -8.93
N THR A 485 -3.95 -27.76 -8.55
CA THR A 485 -3.68 -29.18 -8.76
C THR A 485 -3.51 -29.90 -7.44
N CYS A 486 -4.25 -30.98 -7.21
CA CYS A 486 -4.08 -31.89 -6.09
C CYS A 486 -2.83 -32.74 -6.29
N MET A 487 -1.91 -32.73 -5.30
CA MET A 487 -0.66 -33.48 -5.41
C MET A 487 -0.83 -34.98 -5.16
N ALA A 488 -1.93 -35.42 -4.56
CA ALA A 488 -2.19 -36.83 -4.25
C ALA A 488 -2.67 -37.61 -5.50
N ASP A 489 -3.47 -37.01 -6.38
CA ASP A 489 -4.09 -37.68 -7.54
C ASP A 489 -3.83 -36.98 -8.87
N GLY A 490 -3.15 -35.85 -8.88
CA GLY A 490 -2.80 -35.06 -10.07
C GLY A 490 -3.99 -34.34 -10.72
N LYS A 491 -5.17 -34.33 -10.11
CA LYS A 491 -6.33 -33.64 -10.68
C LYS A 491 -6.18 -32.13 -10.56
N SER A 492 -6.49 -31.44 -11.64
CA SER A 492 -6.45 -29.99 -11.71
C SER A 492 -7.85 -29.41 -11.90
N GLU A 493 -8.11 -28.30 -11.23
CA GLU A 493 -9.33 -27.49 -11.35
C GLU A 493 -9.00 -26.04 -11.73
N PRO A 494 -9.87 -25.35 -12.50
CA PRO A 494 -9.65 -23.96 -12.84
C PRO A 494 -9.87 -23.05 -11.64
N MET A 495 -9.11 -21.94 -11.59
CA MET A 495 -9.28 -20.88 -10.62
C MET A 495 -9.78 -19.58 -11.28
N GLU A 496 -10.53 -18.78 -10.54
CA GLU A 496 -10.96 -17.44 -10.98
C GLU A 496 -9.76 -16.52 -11.25
N LEU A 497 -8.82 -16.46 -10.28
CA LEU A 497 -7.62 -15.64 -10.39
C LEU A 497 -6.59 -16.28 -11.32
N LYS A 498 -6.19 -15.56 -12.40
CA LYS A 498 -5.21 -16.01 -13.38
C LYS A 498 -4.46 -14.85 -14.05
N GLY A 499 -3.34 -15.15 -14.71
CA GLY A 499 -2.55 -14.18 -15.48
C GLY A 499 -1.44 -13.50 -14.67
N GLN A 500 -1.10 -14.00 -13.48
CA GLN A 500 0.02 -13.51 -12.67
C GLN A 500 1.08 -14.60 -12.48
N ASN A 501 2.35 -14.23 -12.56
CA ASN A 501 3.47 -15.15 -12.39
C ASN A 501 3.72 -15.46 -10.91
N VAL A 502 2.85 -16.27 -10.31
CA VAL A 502 2.89 -16.67 -8.89
C VAL A 502 2.69 -18.18 -8.79
N MET A 503 3.56 -18.83 -8.02
CA MET A 503 3.39 -20.22 -7.57
C MET A 503 3.01 -20.23 -6.09
N TYR A 504 1.90 -20.85 -5.76
CA TYR A 504 1.35 -20.97 -4.42
C TYR A 504 1.24 -22.43 -4.03
N TYR A 505 1.80 -22.80 -2.91
CA TYR A 505 1.81 -24.16 -2.40
C TYR A 505 1.00 -24.22 -1.10
N GLU A 506 -0.04 -25.05 -1.11
CA GLU A 506 -0.79 -25.41 0.09
C GLU A 506 -0.10 -26.63 0.73
N LEU A 507 0.44 -26.46 1.92
CA LEU A 507 1.17 -27.48 2.65
C LEU A 507 0.25 -28.13 3.69
N GLU A 508 0.61 -29.32 4.11
CA GLU A 508 -0.08 -30.04 5.18
C GLU A 508 -0.28 -29.17 6.43
N GLY A 509 -1.42 -29.31 7.09
CA GLY A 509 -1.75 -28.57 8.31
C GLY A 509 -2.13 -27.11 8.08
N GLY A 510 -2.48 -26.71 6.85
CA GLY A 510 -2.97 -25.36 6.52
C GLY A 510 -1.89 -24.29 6.50
N THR A 511 -0.64 -24.70 6.29
CA THR A 511 0.50 -23.82 6.05
C THR A 511 0.60 -23.50 4.56
N THR A 512 1.05 -22.29 4.20
CA THR A 512 1.21 -21.91 2.80
C THR A 512 2.60 -21.35 2.51
N PHE A 513 3.05 -21.55 1.26
CA PHE A 513 4.33 -21.08 0.76
C PHE A 513 4.16 -20.53 -0.64
N ILE A 514 4.55 -19.28 -0.87
CA ILE A 514 4.26 -18.59 -2.12
C ILE A 514 5.55 -18.02 -2.69
N ILE A 515 5.80 -18.27 -3.98
CA ILE A 515 6.94 -17.71 -4.71
C ILE A 515 6.42 -16.73 -5.75
N ARG A 516 6.91 -15.48 -5.68
CA ARG A 516 6.52 -14.41 -6.60
C ARG A 516 7.74 -13.59 -7.02
N PRO A 517 8.08 -13.56 -8.32
CA PRO A 517 9.07 -12.61 -8.82
C PRO A 517 8.53 -11.18 -8.76
N SER A 518 9.38 -10.21 -8.46
CA SER A 518 9.01 -8.80 -8.56
C SER A 518 8.86 -8.39 -10.03
N GLY A 519 7.84 -7.59 -10.34
CA GLY A 519 7.65 -7.03 -11.69
C GLY A 519 8.55 -5.82 -11.99
N THR A 520 9.12 -5.19 -10.96
CA THR A 520 9.84 -3.90 -11.10
C THR A 520 11.30 -3.96 -10.67
N GLU A 521 11.69 -4.98 -9.93
CA GLU A 521 13.02 -5.11 -9.34
C GLU A 521 13.56 -6.52 -9.52
N PRO A 522 14.87 -6.73 -9.69
CA PRO A 522 15.47 -8.04 -9.84
C PRO A 522 15.52 -8.79 -8.48
N LYS A 523 14.35 -9.17 -7.99
CA LYS A 523 14.18 -9.93 -6.74
C LYS A 523 13.01 -10.89 -6.79
N VAL A 524 13.12 -11.99 -6.07
CA VAL A 524 12.04 -12.93 -5.80
C VAL A 524 11.59 -12.75 -4.35
N LYS A 525 10.29 -12.63 -4.14
CA LYS A 525 9.68 -12.66 -2.81
C LYS A 525 9.12 -14.06 -2.54
N VAL A 526 9.41 -14.56 -1.36
CA VAL A 526 8.82 -15.78 -0.83
C VAL A 526 8.01 -15.41 0.41
N TYR A 527 6.73 -15.77 0.41
CA TYR A 527 5.84 -15.55 1.54
C TYR A 527 5.55 -16.90 2.18
N ILE A 528 5.74 -16.96 3.50
CA ILE A 528 5.49 -18.13 4.33
C ILE A 528 4.39 -17.73 5.31
N MET A 529 3.30 -18.50 5.35
CA MET A 529 2.24 -18.34 6.32
C MET A 529 2.01 -19.68 7.00
N ALA A 530 2.66 -19.88 8.14
CA ALA A 530 2.65 -21.14 8.87
C ALA A 530 1.53 -21.15 9.92
N LYS A 531 0.78 -22.25 9.96
CA LYS A 531 -0.22 -22.53 11.00
C LYS A 531 0.31 -23.59 11.96
N GLY A 532 0.21 -23.32 13.26
CA GLY A 532 0.60 -24.25 14.32
C GLY A 532 -0.50 -24.44 15.36
N ALA A 533 -0.37 -25.47 16.19
CA ALA A 533 -1.23 -25.66 17.36
C ALA A 533 -0.96 -24.60 18.44
N ASN A 534 0.23 -24.00 18.41
CA ASN A 534 0.65 -22.89 19.26
C ASN A 534 1.70 -22.04 18.52
N LYS A 535 2.06 -20.89 19.10
CA LYS A 535 2.99 -19.94 18.51
C LYS A 535 4.38 -20.56 18.23
N ALA A 536 4.92 -21.31 19.17
CA ALA A 536 6.24 -21.94 19.02
C ALA A 536 6.28 -22.95 17.86
N GLU A 537 5.22 -23.71 17.64
CA GLU A 537 5.10 -24.63 16.50
C GLU A 537 5.01 -23.86 15.18
N ALA A 538 4.21 -22.78 15.12
CA ALA A 538 4.09 -21.94 13.92
C ALA A 538 5.45 -21.29 13.57
N GLU A 539 6.17 -20.76 14.55
CA GLU A 539 7.52 -20.18 14.39
C GLU A 539 8.53 -21.23 13.90
N ALA A 540 8.54 -22.43 14.49
CA ALA A 540 9.42 -23.51 14.05
C ALA A 540 9.17 -23.93 12.60
N LYS A 541 7.91 -23.94 12.14
CA LYS A 541 7.57 -24.20 10.74
C LYS A 541 8.08 -23.10 9.82
N VAL A 542 7.96 -21.83 10.24
CA VAL A 542 8.52 -20.70 9.49
C VAL A 542 10.02 -20.85 9.31
N ASP A 543 10.77 -21.20 10.34
CA ASP A 543 12.23 -21.37 10.28
C ASP A 543 12.64 -22.45 9.26
N VAL A 544 11.96 -23.60 9.28
CA VAL A 544 12.20 -24.70 8.33
C VAL A 544 11.94 -24.25 6.90
N LEU A 545 10.80 -23.58 6.67
CA LEU A 545 10.40 -23.11 5.34
C LEU A 545 11.28 -21.95 4.85
N ALA A 546 11.74 -21.08 5.75
CA ALA A 546 12.65 -20.00 5.42
C ALA A 546 14.03 -20.51 4.98
N ALA A 547 14.51 -21.58 5.58
CA ALA A 547 15.73 -22.26 5.12
C ALA A 547 15.53 -22.87 3.72
N ALA A 548 14.42 -23.59 3.51
CA ALA A 548 14.07 -24.18 2.20
C ALA A 548 13.89 -23.11 1.10
N ALA A 549 13.32 -21.95 1.41
CA ALA A 549 13.16 -20.85 0.47
C ALA A 549 14.50 -20.41 -0.17
N LYS A 550 15.55 -20.31 0.65
CA LYS A 550 16.90 -19.93 0.19
C LYS A 550 17.53 -20.97 -0.73
N GLU A 551 17.15 -22.22 -0.58
CA GLU A 551 17.65 -23.32 -1.42
C GLU A 551 16.89 -23.39 -2.74
N ILE A 552 15.56 -23.22 -2.72
CA ILE A 552 14.71 -23.26 -3.90
C ILE A 552 15.02 -22.08 -4.85
N VAL A 553 15.30 -20.91 -4.30
CA VAL A 553 15.48 -19.69 -5.09
C VAL A 553 16.93 -19.50 -5.57
N LYS A 554 17.90 -20.32 -5.12
CA LYS A 554 19.27 -20.29 -5.67
C LYS A 554 19.30 -20.70 -7.14
#